data_ddaaf2f1ff0e6077dc2b417c5e3f7cd8
#
_entry.id   ddaaf2f1ff0e6077dc2b417c5e3f7cd8
#
_cell.length_a   1.000
_cell.length_b   1.000
_cell.length_c   1.000
_cell.angle_alpha   90.00
_cell.angle_beta   90.00
_cell.angle_gamma   90.00
#
_symmetry.space_group_name_H-M   'P 1'
#
loop_
_entity.id
_entity.type
_entity.pdbx_description
1 polymer ?
#
loop_
_entity_poly.entity_id
_entity_poly.type
_entity_poly.pdbx_seq_one_letter_code
_entity_poly.pdbx_strand_id
1 'polypeptide(L)'
;RKYLSLLLRSLQARRAFLDSYLARKSQAAEQAVQAYLENPAYQPLLAPYFTPLSPELAQWAAALYDQNPLFPEQRIHKWASGHRVRSKAEAIIDMVLYTNQVPFRYECALTLGKTVIYPDFTIRDPSSGKTYYWEHFGMMDQPSYAARTFSKLQLYTSFQIIPSIQLITTYETQEHPLNTETAEALVRQYFL
;
A
#
# COMPACT_ATOMS: atom_id res chain seq x y z
N ARG A 1 46.02 1.00 13.24
CA ARG A 1 44.99 0.25 14.02
C ARG A 1 44.35 1.11 15.11
N LYS A 2 45.12 1.83 15.98
CA LYS A 2 44.53 2.71 17.02
C LYS A 2 43.60 3.80 16.49
N TYR A 3 43.98 4.46 15.40
CA TYR A 3 43.14 5.50 14.76
C TYR A 3 41.79 4.96 14.30
N LEU A 4 41.76 3.81 13.62
CA LEU A 4 40.53 3.19 13.15
C LEU A 4 39.60 2.77 14.28
N SER A 5 40.16 2.26 15.42
CA SER A 5 39.35 1.91 16.58
C SER A 5 38.75 3.12 17.29
N LEU A 6 39.46 4.27 17.32
CA LEU A 6 38.92 5.52 17.86
C LEU A 6 37.82 6.10 16.95
N LEU A 7 38.05 6.07 15.62
CA LEU A 7 37.05 6.50 14.64
C LEU A 7 35.78 5.66 14.75
N LEU A 8 35.92 4.33 14.85
CA LEU A 8 34.78 3.43 14.99
C LEU A 8 33.99 3.72 16.27
N ARG A 9 34.65 3.90 17.41
CA ARG A 9 33.98 4.29 18.67
C ARG A 9 33.26 5.62 18.56
N SER A 10 33.84 6.62 17.90
CA SER A 10 33.22 7.92 17.67
C SER A 10 31.95 7.80 16.81
N LEU A 11 32.00 7.00 15.75
CA LEU A 11 30.85 6.77 14.87
C LEU A 11 29.73 5.99 15.60
N GLN A 12 30.09 4.98 16.39
CA GLN A 12 29.11 4.25 17.21
C GLN A 12 28.43 5.13 18.26
N ALA A 13 29.18 6.02 18.92
CA ALA A 13 28.62 6.98 19.87
C ALA A 13 27.67 7.98 19.19
N ARG A 14 28.04 8.50 18.01
CA ARG A 14 27.18 9.39 17.21
C ARG A 14 25.90 8.68 16.78
N ARG A 15 25.99 7.45 16.32
CA ARG A 15 24.84 6.64 15.95
C ARG A 15 23.91 6.45 17.15
N ALA A 16 24.41 5.99 18.28
CA ALA A 16 23.61 5.78 19.49
C ALA A 16 22.90 7.07 19.96
N PHE A 17 23.59 8.23 19.88
CA PHE A 17 22.99 9.52 20.17
C PHE A 17 21.84 9.86 19.21
N LEU A 18 22.03 9.68 17.90
CA LEU A 18 20.99 9.92 16.90
C LEU A 18 19.80 8.97 17.07
N ASP A 19 20.05 7.69 17.29
CA ASP A 19 19.00 6.69 17.54
C ASP A 19 18.17 7.07 18.79
N SER A 20 18.81 7.50 19.89
CA SER A 20 18.12 7.94 21.09
C SER A 20 17.35 9.26 20.90
N TYR A 21 17.89 10.19 20.11
CA TYR A 21 17.25 11.45 19.80
C TYR A 21 15.99 11.25 18.94
N LEU A 22 16.09 10.41 17.89
CA LEU A 22 14.98 10.08 17.02
C LEU A 22 13.87 9.34 17.77
N ALA A 23 14.22 8.37 18.61
CA ALA A 23 13.26 7.66 19.44
C ALA A 23 12.49 8.58 20.39
N ARG A 24 13.19 9.51 21.08
CA ARG A 24 12.55 10.49 21.97
C ARG A 24 11.65 11.47 21.22
N LYS A 25 12.10 11.95 20.04
CA LYS A 25 11.33 12.89 19.23
C LYS A 25 10.06 12.25 18.66
N SER A 26 10.16 11.00 18.19
CA SER A 26 9.00 10.20 17.73
C SER A 26 7.99 10.03 18.87
N GLN A 27 8.44 9.57 20.03
CA GLN A 27 7.57 9.29 21.18
C GLN A 27 6.86 10.54 21.71
N ALA A 28 7.54 11.69 21.77
CA ALA A 28 6.93 12.95 22.19
C ALA A 28 5.91 13.47 21.17
N ALA A 29 6.20 13.32 19.88
CA ALA A 29 5.27 13.69 18.81
C ALA A 29 4.04 12.77 18.80
N GLU A 30 4.22 11.48 18.95
CA GLU A 30 3.14 10.49 19.03
C GLU A 30 2.23 10.76 20.26
N GLN A 31 2.82 11.02 21.42
CA GLN A 31 2.05 11.37 22.63
C GLN A 31 1.28 12.69 22.48
N ALA A 32 1.87 13.68 21.82
CA ALA A 32 1.17 14.94 21.54
C ALA A 32 -0.01 14.73 20.57
N VAL A 33 0.18 13.96 19.51
CA VAL A 33 -0.90 13.60 18.57
C VAL A 33 -1.99 12.81 19.30
N GLN A 34 -1.62 11.84 20.11
CA GLN A 34 -2.57 11.02 20.87
C GLN A 34 -3.41 11.89 21.82
N ALA A 35 -2.80 12.87 22.49
CA ALA A 35 -3.50 13.80 23.37
C ALA A 35 -4.57 14.64 22.63
N TYR A 36 -4.29 15.03 21.37
CA TYR A 36 -5.29 15.69 20.52
C TYR A 36 -6.41 14.72 20.08
N LEU A 37 -6.07 13.51 19.73
CA LEU A 37 -7.04 12.48 19.31
C LEU A 37 -8.01 12.11 20.44
N GLU A 38 -7.53 12.10 21.68
CA GLU A 38 -8.32 11.78 22.87
C GLU A 38 -9.19 12.96 23.36
N ASN A 39 -8.92 14.19 22.88
CA ASN A 39 -9.67 15.36 23.28
C ASN A 39 -11.04 15.43 22.56
N PRO A 40 -12.18 15.34 23.28
CA PRO A 40 -13.52 15.33 22.67
C PRO A 40 -13.81 16.56 21.80
N ALA A 41 -13.16 17.72 22.09
CA ALA A 41 -13.36 18.94 21.32
C ALA A 41 -12.76 18.84 19.91
N TYR A 42 -11.72 18.03 19.71
CA TYR A 42 -11.05 17.87 18.42
C TYR A 42 -11.47 16.61 17.68
N GLN A 43 -12.08 15.62 18.35
CA GLN A 43 -12.49 14.37 17.74
C GLN A 43 -13.32 14.53 16.46
N PRO A 44 -14.36 15.38 16.39
CA PRO A 44 -15.12 15.54 15.15
C PRO A 44 -14.32 16.13 13.98
N LEU A 45 -13.31 16.94 14.30
CA LEU A 45 -12.43 17.55 13.30
C LEU A 45 -11.33 16.61 12.83
N LEU A 46 -10.86 15.74 13.71
CA LEU A 46 -9.73 14.82 13.47
C LEU A 46 -10.19 13.45 12.98
N ALA A 47 -11.42 13.04 13.29
CA ALA A 47 -11.96 11.74 12.90
C ALA A 47 -11.78 11.41 11.39
N PRO A 48 -12.01 12.35 10.44
CA PRO A 48 -11.79 12.07 9.03
C PRO A 48 -10.33 11.77 8.66
N TYR A 49 -9.37 12.23 9.47
CA TYR A 49 -7.93 12.10 9.20
C TYR A 49 -7.24 11.02 10.03
N PHE A 50 -7.85 10.62 11.15
CA PHE A 50 -7.26 9.71 12.13
C PHE A 50 -8.26 8.64 12.59
N THR A 51 -9.19 8.24 11.74
CA THR A 51 -10.03 7.09 12.04
C THR A 51 -9.12 5.87 12.17
N PRO A 52 -8.92 5.33 13.39
CA PRO A 52 -8.14 4.12 13.53
C PRO A 52 -8.79 3.05 12.68
N LEU A 53 -7.98 2.25 11.98
CA LEU A 53 -8.49 1.11 11.26
C LEU A 53 -9.35 0.28 12.21
N SER A 54 -10.60 -0.01 11.82
CA SER A 54 -11.47 -0.82 12.68
C SER A 54 -10.78 -2.14 12.98
N PRO A 55 -10.92 -2.72 14.21
CA PRO A 55 -10.33 -4.01 14.55
C PRO A 55 -10.67 -5.10 13.53
N GLU A 56 -11.87 -5.06 12.98
CA GLU A 56 -12.34 -5.99 11.95
C GLU A 56 -11.52 -5.86 10.65
N LEU A 57 -11.31 -4.63 10.18
CA LEU A 57 -10.54 -4.37 8.97
C LEU A 57 -9.05 -4.68 9.17
N ALA A 58 -8.50 -4.39 10.34
CA ALA A 58 -7.15 -4.75 10.70
C ALA A 58 -6.97 -6.28 10.73
N GLN A 59 -7.92 -7.00 11.33
CA GLN A 59 -7.94 -8.46 11.35
C GLN A 59 -8.09 -9.03 9.94
N TRP A 60 -8.96 -8.45 9.11
CA TRP A 60 -9.10 -8.87 7.72
C TRP A 60 -7.79 -8.70 6.95
N ALA A 61 -7.11 -7.56 7.07
CA ALA A 61 -5.85 -7.33 6.36
C ALA A 61 -4.74 -8.31 6.79
N ALA A 62 -4.69 -8.64 8.08
CA ALA A 62 -3.67 -9.53 8.66
C ALA A 62 -4.00 -11.03 8.55
N ALA A 63 -5.25 -11.40 8.27
CA ALA A 63 -5.65 -12.80 8.18
C ALA A 63 -5.00 -13.48 6.96
N LEU A 64 -4.73 -14.78 7.08
CA LEU A 64 -4.26 -15.59 5.96
C LEU A 64 -5.30 -15.61 4.84
N TYR A 65 -4.82 -15.54 3.61
CA TYR A 65 -5.64 -15.57 2.40
C TYR A 65 -4.93 -16.32 1.28
N ASP A 66 -5.70 -16.78 0.30
CA ASP A 66 -5.16 -17.42 -0.89
C ASP A 66 -4.48 -16.37 -1.77
N GLN A 67 -3.17 -16.40 -1.76
CA GLN A 67 -2.33 -15.52 -2.56
C GLN A 67 -1.93 -16.20 -3.87
N ASN A 68 -1.73 -15.42 -4.94
CA ASN A 68 -1.26 -15.92 -6.23
C ASN A 68 -0.06 -16.87 -6.06
N PRO A 69 -0.19 -18.15 -6.41
CA PRO A 69 0.89 -19.12 -6.23
C PRO A 69 1.96 -19.05 -7.33
N LEU A 70 1.71 -18.30 -8.43
CA LEU A 70 2.59 -18.26 -9.59
C LEU A 70 3.80 -17.36 -9.35
N PHE A 71 4.99 -17.86 -9.64
CA PHE A 71 6.26 -17.15 -9.62
C PHE A 71 6.53 -16.35 -8.32
N PRO A 72 6.46 -16.99 -7.14
CA PRO A 72 6.68 -16.29 -5.86
C PRO A 72 8.09 -15.68 -5.76
N GLU A 73 9.08 -16.23 -6.47
CA GLU A 73 10.45 -15.72 -6.54
C GLU A 73 10.57 -14.34 -7.21
N GLN A 74 9.58 -13.95 -8.01
CA GLN A 74 9.54 -12.61 -8.63
C GLN A 74 9.13 -11.49 -7.66
N ARG A 75 8.62 -11.82 -6.47
CA ARG A 75 8.29 -10.85 -5.43
C ARG A 75 9.55 -10.43 -4.69
N ILE A 76 10.35 -9.57 -5.31
CA ILE A 76 11.68 -9.17 -4.82
C ILE A 76 11.69 -7.87 -4.04
N HIS A 77 10.69 -7.00 -4.25
CA HIS A 77 10.62 -5.69 -3.60
C HIS A 77 9.90 -5.79 -2.25
N LYS A 78 10.61 -5.57 -1.14
CA LYS A 78 10.06 -5.56 0.21
C LYS A 78 9.83 -4.12 0.68
N TRP A 79 8.64 -3.84 1.23
CA TRP A 79 8.26 -2.51 1.73
C TRP A 79 7.82 -2.52 3.19
N ALA A 80 7.47 -1.32 3.69
CA ALA A 80 7.13 -1.09 5.09
C ALA A 80 5.91 -1.88 5.57
N SER A 81 4.95 -2.19 4.69
CA SER A 81 3.81 -3.07 4.97
C SER A 81 4.20 -4.51 5.36
N GLY A 82 5.42 -4.92 5.01
CA GLY A 82 5.90 -6.30 5.14
C GLY A 82 5.66 -7.16 3.90
N HIS A 83 4.85 -6.73 2.96
CA HIS A 83 4.64 -7.43 1.69
C HIS A 83 5.90 -7.43 0.82
N ARG A 84 5.99 -8.47 -0.01
CA ARG A 84 6.93 -8.52 -1.12
C ARG A 84 6.14 -8.45 -2.41
N VAL A 85 6.46 -7.47 -3.25
CA VAL A 85 5.76 -7.21 -4.52
C VAL A 85 6.70 -7.41 -5.72
N ARG A 86 6.15 -7.49 -6.94
CA ARG A 86 6.91 -7.85 -8.15
C ARG A 86 7.57 -6.64 -8.82
N SER A 87 6.96 -5.47 -8.72
CA SER A 87 7.44 -4.27 -9.43
C SER A 87 7.64 -3.09 -8.50
N LYS A 88 8.37 -2.07 -8.98
CA LYS A 88 8.53 -0.80 -8.26
C LYS A 88 7.22 -0.02 -8.19
N ALA A 89 6.40 -0.09 -9.23
CA ALA A 89 5.09 0.56 -9.25
C ALA A 89 4.14 -0.04 -8.19
N GLU A 90 4.08 -1.37 -8.09
CA GLU A 90 3.34 -2.03 -7.02
C GLU A 90 3.89 -1.66 -5.63
N ALA A 91 5.20 -1.49 -5.50
CA ALA A 91 5.82 -1.05 -4.27
C ALA A 91 5.42 0.39 -3.87
N ILE A 92 5.22 1.30 -4.84
CA ILE A 92 4.70 2.64 -4.61
C ILE A 92 3.24 2.55 -4.13
N ILE A 93 2.41 1.72 -4.78
CA ILE A 93 1.00 1.54 -4.39
C ILE A 93 0.90 0.95 -2.97
N ASP A 94 1.67 -0.11 -2.67
CA ASP A 94 1.76 -0.72 -1.34
C ASP A 94 2.11 0.33 -0.27
N MET A 95 3.15 1.13 -0.53
CA MET A 95 3.59 2.19 0.38
C MET A 95 2.48 3.22 0.62
N VAL A 96 1.83 3.70 -0.43
CA VAL A 96 0.80 4.74 -0.30
C VAL A 96 -0.44 4.22 0.43
N LEU A 97 -0.88 2.99 0.14
CA LEU A 97 -1.96 2.34 0.88
C LEU A 97 -1.62 2.16 2.35
N TYR A 98 -0.42 1.66 2.64
CA TYR A 98 0.05 1.42 4.01
C TYR A 98 0.18 2.72 4.82
N THR A 99 0.80 3.76 4.26
CA THR A 99 1.01 5.04 4.97
C THR A 99 -0.29 5.78 5.25
N ASN A 100 -1.32 5.59 4.42
CA ASN A 100 -2.65 6.14 4.63
C ASN A 100 -3.59 5.20 5.43
N GLN A 101 -3.06 4.11 6.00
CA GLN A 101 -3.81 3.15 6.81
C GLN A 101 -5.02 2.53 6.08
N VAL A 102 -4.95 2.44 4.75
CA VAL A 102 -5.97 1.78 3.93
C VAL A 102 -5.71 0.28 3.96
N PRO A 103 -6.64 -0.56 4.45
CA PRO A 103 -6.41 -2.01 4.56
C PRO A 103 -6.45 -2.68 3.19
N PHE A 104 -5.46 -3.50 2.90
CA PHE A 104 -5.35 -4.20 1.62
C PHE A 104 -4.71 -5.57 1.74
N ARG A 105 -4.85 -6.37 0.69
CA ARG A 105 -4.18 -7.65 0.44
C ARG A 105 -3.54 -7.62 -0.93
N TYR A 106 -2.31 -8.06 -1.03
CA TYR A 106 -1.55 -8.12 -2.28
C TYR A 106 -1.77 -9.48 -2.98
N GLU A 107 -2.12 -9.45 -4.28
CA GLU A 107 -2.39 -10.64 -5.11
C GLU A 107 -3.36 -11.64 -4.45
N CYS A 108 -4.43 -11.16 -3.81
CA CYS A 108 -5.44 -12.01 -3.17
C CYS A 108 -6.35 -12.64 -4.24
N ALA A 109 -6.65 -13.93 -4.10
CA ALA A 109 -7.52 -14.64 -5.03
C ALA A 109 -8.92 -14.03 -5.11
N LEU A 110 -9.39 -13.77 -6.32
CA LEU A 110 -10.73 -13.32 -6.66
C LEU A 110 -11.38 -14.32 -7.62
N THR A 111 -12.46 -14.94 -7.18
CA THR A 111 -13.22 -15.90 -8.00
C THR A 111 -14.31 -15.17 -8.80
N LEU A 112 -14.21 -15.21 -10.10
CA LEU A 112 -15.19 -14.67 -11.06
C LEU A 112 -15.82 -15.82 -11.85
N GLY A 113 -16.99 -16.26 -11.43
CA GLY A 113 -17.65 -17.44 -12.00
C GLY A 113 -16.82 -18.71 -11.82
N LYS A 114 -16.27 -19.23 -12.91
CA LYS A 114 -15.38 -20.41 -12.90
C LYS A 114 -13.89 -20.06 -12.96
N THR A 115 -13.56 -18.77 -13.05
CA THR A 115 -12.19 -18.29 -13.20
C THR A 115 -11.71 -17.67 -11.89
N VAL A 116 -10.48 -18.01 -11.48
CA VAL A 116 -9.80 -17.34 -10.37
C VAL A 116 -8.76 -16.40 -10.97
N ILE A 117 -8.80 -15.16 -10.54
CA ILE A 117 -7.80 -14.14 -10.90
C ILE A 117 -7.19 -13.55 -9.63
N TYR A 118 -6.10 -12.84 -9.79
CA TYR A 118 -5.37 -12.21 -8.69
C TYR A 118 -5.18 -10.73 -9.04
N PRO A 119 -6.06 -9.84 -8.51
CA PRO A 119 -5.81 -8.40 -8.57
C PRO A 119 -4.49 -8.06 -7.90
N ASP A 120 -3.77 -7.05 -8.37
CA ASP A 120 -2.55 -6.61 -7.71
C ASP A 120 -2.85 -6.23 -6.25
N PHE A 121 -3.93 -5.48 -6.03
CA PHE A 121 -4.39 -5.18 -4.67
C PHE A 121 -5.91 -5.36 -4.55
N THR A 122 -6.32 -6.06 -3.49
CA THR A 122 -7.70 -6.09 -3.00
C THR A 122 -7.77 -5.19 -1.77
N ILE A 123 -8.61 -4.17 -1.81
CA ILE A 123 -8.64 -3.09 -0.82
C ILE A 123 -10.02 -3.05 -0.18
N ARG A 124 -10.08 -2.80 1.13
CA ARG A 124 -11.33 -2.46 1.80
C ARG A 124 -11.33 -0.99 2.20
N ASP A 125 -12.35 -0.28 1.78
CA ASP A 125 -12.54 1.11 2.16
C ASP A 125 -12.73 1.24 3.69
N PRO A 126 -11.89 2.03 4.38
CA PRO A 126 -11.96 2.20 5.82
C PRO A 126 -13.30 2.73 6.32
N SER A 127 -13.99 3.54 5.52
CA SER A 127 -15.23 4.21 5.91
C SER A 127 -16.47 3.36 5.68
N SER A 128 -16.56 2.67 4.54
CA SER A 128 -17.76 1.91 4.13
C SER A 128 -17.59 0.40 4.20
N GLY A 129 -16.37 -0.12 4.34
CA GLY A 129 -16.06 -1.54 4.28
C GLY A 129 -16.21 -2.14 2.88
N LYS A 130 -16.53 -1.33 1.86
CA LYS A 130 -16.67 -1.80 0.47
C LYS A 130 -15.34 -2.29 -0.07
N THR A 131 -15.39 -3.31 -0.92
CA THR A 131 -14.21 -3.86 -1.57
C THR A 131 -13.94 -3.17 -2.89
N TYR A 132 -12.69 -2.77 -3.07
CA TYR A 132 -12.13 -2.23 -4.30
C TYR A 132 -10.97 -3.11 -4.77
N TYR A 133 -10.67 -3.04 -6.05
CA TYR A 133 -9.53 -3.72 -6.66
C TYR A 133 -8.64 -2.66 -7.32
N TRP A 134 -7.33 -2.86 -7.26
CA TRP A 134 -6.39 -2.00 -7.99
C TRP A 134 -5.53 -2.88 -8.87
N GLU A 135 -5.46 -2.53 -10.14
CA GLU A 135 -4.60 -3.14 -11.15
C GLU A 135 -3.61 -2.12 -11.69
N HIS A 136 -2.36 -2.48 -11.72
CA HIS A 136 -1.32 -1.69 -12.35
C HIS A 136 -0.81 -2.37 -13.63
N PHE A 137 -0.93 -1.67 -14.75
CA PHE A 137 -0.53 -2.18 -16.06
C PHE A 137 0.80 -1.57 -16.50
N GLY A 138 1.90 -2.30 -16.26
CA GLY A 138 3.27 -1.81 -16.31
C GLY A 138 3.96 -1.79 -17.67
N MET A 139 3.35 -2.28 -18.75
CA MET A 139 4.00 -2.41 -20.06
C MET A 139 3.03 -2.04 -21.20
N MET A 140 2.36 -0.90 -21.07
CA MET A 140 1.31 -0.50 -22.01
C MET A 140 1.85 -0.06 -23.38
N ASP A 141 3.13 0.17 -23.49
CA ASP A 141 3.88 0.36 -24.75
C ASP A 141 4.09 -0.94 -25.55
N GLN A 142 3.79 -2.11 -24.96
CA GLN A 142 3.88 -3.39 -25.66
C GLN A 142 2.50 -3.85 -26.16
N PRO A 143 2.28 -3.98 -27.49
CA PRO A 143 0.95 -4.32 -28.05
C PRO A 143 0.36 -5.62 -27.53
N SER A 144 1.17 -6.66 -27.35
CA SER A 144 0.71 -7.94 -26.82
C SER A 144 0.29 -7.88 -25.36
N TYR A 145 0.94 -7.04 -24.55
CA TYR A 145 0.56 -6.80 -23.17
C TYR A 145 -0.73 -5.98 -23.11
N ALA A 146 -0.83 -4.91 -23.89
CA ALA A 146 -2.04 -4.07 -23.96
C ALA A 146 -3.29 -4.90 -24.38
N ALA A 147 -3.15 -5.83 -25.32
CA ALA A 147 -4.23 -6.73 -25.71
C ALA A 147 -4.69 -7.64 -24.55
N ARG A 148 -3.74 -8.19 -23.78
CA ARG A 148 -4.07 -9.00 -22.57
C ARG A 148 -4.73 -8.14 -21.49
N THR A 149 -4.23 -6.93 -21.28
CA THR A 149 -4.83 -5.95 -20.35
C THR A 149 -6.27 -5.70 -20.70
N PHE A 150 -6.58 -5.44 -21.97
CA PHE A 150 -7.95 -5.23 -22.42
C PHE A 150 -8.84 -6.45 -22.13
N SER A 151 -8.37 -7.67 -22.41
CA SER A 151 -9.12 -8.89 -22.11
C SER A 151 -9.36 -9.05 -20.59
N LYS A 152 -8.39 -8.69 -19.74
CA LYS A 152 -8.55 -8.71 -18.29
C LYS A 152 -9.61 -7.69 -17.83
N LEU A 153 -9.61 -6.47 -18.40
CA LEU A 153 -10.62 -5.46 -18.11
C LEU A 153 -12.03 -5.87 -18.57
N GLN A 154 -12.14 -6.54 -19.71
CA GLN A 154 -13.42 -7.10 -20.17
C GLN A 154 -13.94 -8.17 -19.19
N LEU A 155 -13.06 -9.03 -18.68
CA LEU A 155 -13.44 -10.02 -17.67
C LEU A 155 -13.99 -9.33 -16.40
N TYR A 156 -13.29 -8.34 -15.84
CA TYR A 156 -13.79 -7.57 -14.70
C TYR A 156 -15.18 -6.98 -14.98
N THR A 157 -15.32 -6.29 -16.13
CA THR A 157 -16.57 -5.63 -16.50
C THR A 157 -17.74 -6.60 -16.68
N SER A 158 -17.48 -7.82 -17.20
CA SER A 158 -18.52 -8.86 -17.33
C SER A 158 -19.07 -9.36 -15.99
N PHE A 159 -18.33 -9.13 -14.89
CA PHE A 159 -18.75 -9.40 -13.51
C PHE A 159 -19.11 -8.13 -12.74
N GLN A 160 -19.42 -7.04 -13.45
CA GLN A 160 -19.81 -5.74 -12.87
C GLN A 160 -18.74 -5.07 -11.98
N ILE A 161 -17.50 -5.48 -12.10
CA ILE A 161 -16.35 -4.79 -11.51
C ILE A 161 -15.85 -3.76 -12.51
N ILE A 162 -16.34 -2.53 -12.38
CA ILE A 162 -16.21 -1.50 -13.42
C ILE A 162 -15.01 -0.60 -13.12
N PRO A 163 -14.15 -0.32 -14.13
CA PRO A 163 -13.07 0.66 -14.00
C PRO A 163 -13.62 2.02 -13.55
N SER A 164 -12.85 2.67 -12.67
CA SER A 164 -13.18 3.94 -12.01
C SER A 164 -14.37 3.91 -11.03
N ILE A 165 -15.00 2.76 -10.80
CA ILE A 165 -16.04 2.58 -9.77
C ILE A 165 -15.52 1.66 -8.66
N GLN A 166 -15.26 0.39 -8.95
CA GLN A 166 -14.71 -0.60 -8.02
C GLN A 166 -13.30 -1.06 -8.41
N LEU A 167 -12.90 -0.84 -9.66
CA LEU A 167 -11.59 -1.17 -10.18
C LEU A 167 -10.78 0.10 -10.42
N ILE A 168 -9.79 0.33 -9.58
CA ILE A 168 -8.80 1.38 -9.79
C ILE A 168 -7.77 0.83 -10.79
N THR A 169 -7.45 1.61 -11.81
CA THR A 169 -6.47 1.21 -12.82
C THR A 169 -5.39 2.26 -12.96
N THR A 170 -4.14 1.83 -12.96
CA THR A 170 -2.99 2.66 -13.29
C THR A 170 -2.21 2.03 -14.42
N TYR A 171 -1.55 2.88 -15.20
CA TYR A 171 -0.84 2.48 -16.41
C TYR A 171 0.55 3.10 -16.41
N GLU A 172 1.54 2.37 -16.91
CA GLU A 172 2.84 2.93 -17.18
C GLU A 172 3.43 2.42 -18.51
N THR A 173 4.38 3.18 -18.99
CA THR A 173 5.27 2.85 -20.12
C THR A 173 6.70 3.10 -19.68
N GLN A 174 7.68 2.73 -20.51
CA GLN A 174 9.09 3.03 -20.21
C GLN A 174 9.35 4.53 -20.04
N GLU A 175 8.66 5.38 -20.80
CA GLU A 175 8.83 6.84 -20.74
C GLU A 175 8.02 7.50 -19.61
N HIS A 176 6.93 6.88 -19.20
CA HIS A 176 6.01 7.42 -18.20
C HIS A 176 5.75 6.41 -17.08
N PRO A 177 6.70 6.23 -16.15
CA PRO A 177 6.52 5.34 -15.00
C PRO A 177 5.51 5.90 -14.01
N LEU A 178 4.85 5.01 -13.25
CA LEU A 178 3.99 5.42 -12.15
C LEU A 178 4.81 6.20 -11.10
N ASN A 179 4.29 7.35 -10.69
CA ASN A 179 4.85 8.16 -9.61
C ASN A 179 3.99 8.11 -8.34
N THR A 180 4.56 8.51 -7.22
CA THR A 180 3.92 8.52 -5.91
C THR A 180 2.73 9.48 -5.87
N GLU A 181 2.84 10.65 -6.52
CA GLU A 181 1.80 11.68 -6.53
C GLU A 181 0.50 11.17 -7.16
N THR A 182 0.59 10.43 -8.25
CA THR A 182 -0.56 9.79 -8.89
C THR A 182 -1.21 8.74 -7.97
N ALA A 183 -0.42 7.90 -7.33
CA ALA A 183 -0.93 6.89 -6.40
C ALA A 183 -1.60 7.54 -5.18
N GLU A 184 -1.00 8.59 -4.60
CA GLU A 184 -1.58 9.36 -3.50
C GLU A 184 -2.89 10.06 -3.90
N ALA A 185 -2.95 10.64 -5.10
CA ALA A 185 -4.16 11.29 -5.59
C ALA A 185 -5.33 10.30 -5.69
N LEU A 186 -5.06 9.08 -6.18
CA LEU A 186 -6.07 8.01 -6.23
C LEU A 186 -6.49 7.56 -4.83
N VAL A 187 -5.56 7.36 -3.90
CA VAL A 187 -5.92 6.98 -2.52
C VAL A 187 -6.79 8.06 -1.87
N ARG A 188 -6.48 9.34 -2.05
CA ARG A 188 -7.34 10.44 -1.55
C ARG A 188 -8.72 10.42 -2.17
N GLN A 189 -8.81 10.19 -3.48
CA GLN A 189 -10.08 10.19 -4.19
C GLN A 189 -11.00 9.07 -3.76
N TYR A 190 -10.45 7.87 -3.49
CA TYR A 190 -11.26 6.67 -3.25
C TYR A 190 -11.48 6.36 -1.77
N PHE A 191 -10.56 6.78 -0.87
CA PHE A 191 -10.53 6.26 0.50
C PHE A 191 -10.40 7.33 1.59
N LEU A 192 -10.13 8.59 1.24
CA LEU A 192 -9.98 9.72 2.17
C LEU A 192 -10.93 10.85 1.80
#